data_358e3f3ddcb2c90eea1d8be21b537ad1
#
_entry.id   358e3f3ddcb2c90eea1d8be21b537ad1
#
_cell.length_a   1.000
_cell.length_b   1.000
_cell.length_c   1.000
_cell.angle_alpha   90.00
_cell.angle_beta   90.00
_cell.angle_gamma   90.00
#
_symmetry.space_group_name_H-M   'P 1'
#
loop_
_entity.id
_entity.type
_entity.pdbx_description
1 polymer ?
#
loop_
_entity_poly.entity_id
_entity_poly.type
_entity_poly.pdbx_seq_one_letter_code
_entity_poly.pdbx_strand_id
1 'polypeptide(L)'
;FILVAAPLSFIFGLGLGIAAFKSKRVEKALYPILLVMQTMPQYAVLVPALVLFGVGDHAAVIITMIVAVPPMILLTLLGLRAVPPEVIEAGRMSGCNNWQLMSKVLIPTARRDILIGVNQVIMVCFSMAVISAFIGAKGLGFNLLLALNQLNIGLALEAGLCISLIAILL
;
A
#
# COMPACT_ATOMS: atom_id res chain seq x y z
N PHE A 1 10.83 0.33 9.90
CA PHE A 1 10.02 -0.67 9.19
C PHE A 1 9.29 -0.08 7.96
N ILE A 2 8.82 1.19 7.97
CA ILE A 2 8.13 1.86 6.82
C ILE A 2 8.98 1.80 5.55
N LEU A 3 10.29 2.10 5.65
CA LEU A 3 11.22 2.08 4.51
C LEU A 3 11.37 0.69 3.86
N VAL A 4 10.95 -0.36 4.55
CA VAL A 4 10.93 -1.73 4.00
C VAL A 4 9.53 -2.11 3.54
N ALA A 5 8.51 -1.81 4.34
CA ALA A 5 7.13 -2.17 4.05
C ALA A 5 6.57 -1.44 2.82
N ALA A 6 6.85 -0.14 2.66
CA ALA A 6 6.30 0.63 1.55
C ALA A 6 6.84 0.19 0.17
N PRO A 7 8.17 0.06 -0.06
CA PRO A 7 8.68 -0.46 -1.33
C PRO A 7 8.21 -1.88 -1.64
N LEU A 8 8.18 -2.77 -0.64
CA LEU A 8 7.68 -4.13 -0.84
C LEU A 8 6.20 -4.14 -1.22
N SER A 9 5.37 -3.35 -0.51
CA SER A 9 3.94 -3.22 -0.84
C SER A 9 3.73 -2.65 -2.25
N PHE A 10 4.55 -1.69 -2.67
CA PHE A 10 4.53 -1.16 -4.02
C PHE A 10 4.85 -2.24 -5.06
N ILE A 11 5.96 -2.97 -4.89
CA ILE A 11 6.41 -3.99 -5.85
C ILE A 11 5.36 -5.12 -5.96
N PHE A 12 4.90 -5.66 -4.82
CA PHE A 12 3.88 -6.71 -4.82
C PHE A 12 2.54 -6.22 -5.35
N GLY A 13 2.11 -5.03 -4.94
CA GLY A 13 0.84 -4.44 -5.39
C GLY A 13 0.83 -4.13 -6.88
N LEU A 14 1.90 -3.54 -7.40
CA LEU A 14 2.06 -3.27 -8.84
C LEU A 14 2.09 -4.58 -9.63
N GLY A 15 2.89 -5.56 -9.19
CA GLY A 15 3.01 -6.86 -9.86
C GLY A 15 1.68 -7.62 -9.93
N LEU A 16 0.97 -7.71 -8.79
CA LEU A 16 -0.35 -8.36 -8.74
C LEU A 16 -1.42 -7.57 -9.51
N GLY A 17 -1.37 -6.24 -9.50
CA GLY A 17 -2.26 -5.39 -10.30
C GLY A 17 -2.09 -5.61 -11.81
N ILE A 18 -0.84 -5.70 -12.28
CA ILE A 18 -0.53 -6.04 -13.68
C ILE A 18 -0.97 -7.49 -14.00
N ALA A 19 -0.77 -8.44 -13.09
CA ALA A 19 -1.21 -9.82 -13.27
C ALA A 19 -2.75 -9.92 -13.38
N ALA A 20 -3.48 -9.18 -12.53
CA ALA A 20 -4.92 -9.07 -12.58
C ALA A 20 -5.41 -8.44 -13.90
N PHE A 21 -4.73 -7.40 -14.39
CA PHE A 21 -5.02 -6.79 -15.69
C PHE A 21 -4.87 -7.78 -16.85
N LYS A 22 -3.81 -8.60 -16.83
CA LYS A 22 -3.54 -9.61 -17.90
C LYS A 22 -4.49 -10.80 -17.87
N SER A 23 -5.03 -11.16 -16.70
CA SER A 23 -5.82 -12.38 -16.53
C SER A 23 -7.15 -12.11 -15.82
N LYS A 24 -8.25 -12.22 -16.55
CA LYS A 24 -9.61 -12.12 -15.97
C LYS A 24 -9.88 -13.13 -14.85
N ARG A 25 -9.18 -14.27 -14.83
CA ARG A 25 -9.31 -15.27 -13.75
C ARG A 25 -8.68 -14.76 -12.47
N VAL A 26 -7.47 -14.20 -12.57
CA VAL A 26 -6.75 -13.60 -11.43
C VAL A 26 -7.55 -12.44 -10.88
N GLU A 27 -8.07 -11.58 -11.72
CA GLU A 27 -8.91 -10.46 -11.32
C GLU A 27 -10.16 -10.91 -10.57
N LYS A 28 -10.94 -11.86 -11.15
CA LYS A 28 -12.17 -12.38 -10.51
C LYS A 28 -11.90 -13.02 -9.15
N ALA A 29 -10.73 -13.62 -8.96
CA ALA A 29 -10.33 -14.21 -7.68
C ALA A 29 -9.88 -13.15 -6.68
N LEU A 30 -9.09 -12.15 -7.12
CA LEU A 30 -8.55 -11.11 -6.24
C LEU A 30 -9.60 -10.05 -5.84
N TYR A 31 -10.47 -9.65 -6.76
CA TYR A 31 -11.36 -8.51 -6.56
C TYR A 31 -12.23 -8.61 -5.29
N PRO A 32 -12.94 -9.72 -5.01
CA PRO A 32 -13.72 -9.84 -3.78
C PRO A 32 -12.85 -9.81 -2.53
N ILE A 33 -11.65 -10.41 -2.58
CA ILE A 33 -10.70 -10.40 -1.46
C ILE A 33 -10.24 -8.97 -1.17
N LEU A 34 -9.88 -8.22 -2.22
CA LEU A 34 -9.44 -6.83 -2.09
C LEU A 34 -10.54 -5.94 -1.49
N LEU A 35 -11.79 -6.11 -1.91
CA LEU A 35 -12.92 -5.36 -1.35
C LEU A 35 -13.10 -5.64 0.14
N VAL A 36 -13.09 -6.91 0.55
CA VAL A 36 -13.19 -7.29 1.95
C VAL A 36 -12.06 -6.69 2.77
N MET A 37 -10.80 -6.81 2.28
CA MET A 37 -9.65 -6.27 2.99
C MET A 37 -9.68 -4.75 3.15
N GLN A 38 -10.27 -4.02 2.18
CA GLN A 38 -10.39 -2.56 2.27
C GLN A 38 -11.51 -2.09 3.20
N THR A 39 -12.53 -2.90 3.40
CA THR A 39 -13.64 -2.58 4.32
C THR A 39 -13.31 -2.94 5.77
N MET A 40 -12.33 -3.80 6.01
CA MET A 40 -11.93 -4.18 7.36
C MET A 40 -11.22 -3.04 8.08
N PRO A 41 -11.59 -2.72 9.32
CA PRO A 41 -10.82 -1.78 10.14
C PRO A 41 -9.37 -2.28 10.31
N GLN A 42 -8.41 -1.38 10.14
CA GLN A 42 -6.98 -1.74 10.24
C GLN A 42 -6.63 -2.42 11.58
N TYR A 43 -7.27 -1.99 12.67
CA TYR A 43 -7.12 -2.61 13.99
C TYR A 43 -7.62 -4.06 14.04
N ALA A 44 -8.63 -4.42 13.25
CA ALA A 44 -9.16 -5.78 13.24
C ALA A 44 -8.16 -6.81 12.69
N VAL A 45 -7.25 -6.36 11.81
CA VAL A 45 -6.18 -7.21 11.26
C VAL A 45 -5.05 -7.43 12.26
N LEU A 46 -4.91 -6.52 13.24
CA LEU A 46 -3.82 -6.54 14.20
C LEU A 46 -3.83 -7.78 15.10
N VAL A 47 -4.99 -8.15 15.62
CA VAL A 47 -5.13 -9.26 16.58
C VAL A 47 -4.79 -10.63 15.96
N PRO A 48 -5.39 -11.03 14.83
CA PRO A 48 -5.02 -12.27 14.15
C PRO A 48 -3.54 -12.29 13.73
N ALA A 49 -3.02 -11.18 13.28
CA ALA A 49 -1.63 -11.07 12.84
C ALA A 49 -0.65 -11.18 14.02
N LEU A 50 -1.00 -10.65 15.19
CA LEU A 50 -0.19 -10.78 16.40
C LEU A 50 -0.10 -12.25 16.87
N VAL A 51 -1.20 -13.00 16.74
CA VAL A 51 -1.21 -14.43 17.06
C VAL A 51 -0.34 -15.23 16.08
N LEU A 52 -0.34 -14.87 14.80
CA LEU A 52 0.38 -15.60 13.75
C LEU A 52 1.85 -15.22 13.67
N PHE A 53 2.20 -13.94 13.80
CA PHE A 53 3.55 -13.42 13.54
C PHE A 53 4.28 -12.95 14.82
N GLY A 54 3.59 -12.96 15.97
CA GLY A 54 4.15 -12.51 17.24
C GLY A 54 4.23 -11.00 17.38
N VAL A 55 5.04 -10.55 18.34
CA VAL A 55 5.24 -9.14 18.73
C VAL A 55 6.54 -8.62 18.13
N GLY A 56 6.55 -7.36 17.67
CA GLY A 56 7.78 -6.67 17.25
C GLY A 56 7.79 -6.17 15.81
N ASP A 57 8.96 -5.69 15.37
CA ASP A 57 9.12 -5.00 14.08
C ASP A 57 8.84 -5.90 12.87
N HIS A 58 9.15 -7.20 12.95
CA HIS A 58 8.89 -8.14 11.86
C HIS A 58 7.39 -8.31 11.61
N ALA A 59 6.62 -8.48 12.69
CA ALA A 59 5.17 -8.56 12.61
C ALA A 59 4.59 -7.26 12.03
N ALA A 60 5.10 -6.10 12.48
CA ALA A 60 4.68 -4.79 11.98
C ALA A 60 4.89 -4.64 10.46
N VAL A 61 6.03 -5.10 9.91
CA VAL A 61 6.30 -5.09 8.46
C VAL A 61 5.27 -5.95 7.71
N ILE A 62 5.06 -7.18 8.16
CA ILE A 62 4.14 -8.13 7.49
C ILE A 62 2.71 -7.60 7.49
N ILE A 63 2.24 -7.12 8.64
CA ILE A 63 0.89 -6.57 8.79
C ILE A 63 0.71 -5.33 7.91
N THR A 64 1.68 -4.43 7.92
CA THR A 64 1.66 -3.23 7.07
C THR A 64 1.56 -3.60 5.60
N MET A 65 2.33 -4.60 5.14
CA MET A 65 2.25 -5.09 3.77
C MET A 65 0.87 -5.67 3.45
N ILE A 66 0.29 -6.48 4.33
CA ILE A 66 -1.05 -7.07 4.13
C ILE A 66 -2.10 -5.98 3.92
N VAL A 67 -2.01 -4.88 4.68
CA VAL A 67 -2.98 -3.77 4.60
C VAL A 67 -2.69 -2.80 3.44
N ALA A 68 -1.41 -2.60 3.08
CA ALA A 68 -1.00 -1.63 2.07
C ALA A 68 -1.01 -2.17 0.63
N VAL A 69 -0.90 -3.48 0.43
CA VAL A 69 -0.90 -4.11 -0.90
C VAL A 69 -2.25 -3.99 -1.62
N PRO A 70 -3.43 -4.21 -0.99
CA PRO A 70 -4.72 -4.13 -1.65
C PRO A 70 -5.02 -2.82 -2.38
N PRO A 71 -4.89 -1.63 -1.78
CA PRO A 71 -5.13 -0.38 -2.50
C PRO A 71 -4.19 -0.19 -3.70
N MET A 72 -2.93 -0.64 -3.59
CA MET A 72 -1.99 -0.57 -4.71
C MET A 72 -2.41 -1.46 -5.89
N ILE A 73 -2.87 -2.70 -5.62
CA ILE A 73 -3.40 -3.61 -6.64
C ILE A 73 -4.57 -2.96 -7.36
N LEU A 74 -5.53 -2.44 -6.59
CA LEU A 74 -6.77 -1.88 -7.15
C LEU A 74 -6.49 -0.65 -8.01
N LEU A 75 -5.68 0.30 -7.53
CA LEU A 75 -5.35 1.52 -8.27
C LEU A 75 -4.50 1.23 -9.50
N THR A 76 -3.60 0.24 -9.45
CA THR A 76 -2.87 -0.24 -10.62
C THR A 76 -3.82 -0.85 -11.66
N LEU A 77 -4.75 -1.71 -11.25
CA LEU A 77 -5.71 -2.35 -12.13
C LEU A 77 -6.64 -1.32 -12.79
N LEU A 78 -7.18 -0.39 -12.00
CA LEU A 78 -8.07 0.66 -12.49
C LEU A 78 -7.34 1.61 -13.44
N GLY A 79 -6.12 2.03 -13.12
CA GLY A 79 -5.32 2.90 -13.98
C GLY A 79 -4.99 2.24 -15.33
N LEU A 80 -4.63 0.96 -15.33
CA LEU A 80 -4.38 0.22 -16.58
C LEU A 80 -5.65 0.04 -17.41
N ARG A 81 -6.83 -0.06 -16.79
CA ARG A 81 -8.12 -0.15 -17.49
C ARG A 81 -8.63 1.17 -18.00
N ALA A 82 -8.24 2.26 -17.38
CA ALA A 82 -8.62 3.60 -17.80
C ALA A 82 -7.86 4.07 -19.07
N VAL A 83 -6.84 3.32 -19.53
CA VAL A 83 -6.13 3.63 -20.76
C VAL A 83 -7.06 3.53 -21.96
N PRO A 84 -7.21 4.60 -22.78
CA PRO A 84 -8.09 4.60 -23.93
C PRO A 84 -7.74 3.48 -24.94
N PRO A 85 -8.72 2.79 -25.54
CA PRO A 85 -8.47 1.71 -26.51
C PRO A 85 -7.67 2.20 -27.73
N GLU A 86 -7.85 3.44 -28.15
CA GLU A 86 -7.14 4.05 -29.27
C GLU A 86 -5.62 4.07 -29.04
N VAL A 87 -5.20 4.32 -27.79
CA VAL A 87 -3.77 4.32 -27.41
C VAL A 87 -3.20 2.91 -27.47
N ILE A 88 -3.98 1.91 -27.08
CA ILE A 88 -3.60 0.50 -27.13
C ILE A 88 -3.47 0.04 -28.59
N GLU A 89 -4.43 0.42 -29.45
CA GLU A 89 -4.43 0.11 -30.87
C GLU A 89 -3.25 0.76 -31.59
N ALA A 90 -2.99 2.04 -31.34
CA ALA A 90 -1.83 2.74 -31.86
C ALA A 90 -0.50 2.05 -31.51
N GLY A 91 -0.37 1.60 -30.25
CA GLY A 91 0.79 0.82 -29.81
C GLY A 91 0.94 -0.50 -30.56
N ARG A 92 -0.17 -1.22 -30.81
CA ARG A 92 -0.15 -2.47 -31.59
C ARG A 92 0.18 -2.23 -33.05
N MET A 93 -0.42 -1.22 -33.67
CA MET A 93 -0.11 -0.83 -35.05
C MET A 93 1.35 -0.42 -35.25
N SER A 94 1.98 0.13 -34.22
CA SER A 94 3.43 0.45 -34.20
C SER A 94 4.32 -0.80 -34.03
N GLY A 95 3.76 -2.01 -34.04
CA GLY A 95 4.51 -3.27 -33.95
C GLY A 95 4.95 -3.64 -32.53
N CYS A 96 4.39 -3.04 -31.48
CA CYS A 96 4.73 -3.39 -30.11
C CYS A 96 4.29 -4.82 -29.77
N ASN A 97 5.21 -5.62 -29.21
CA ASN A 97 4.85 -6.86 -28.58
C ASN A 97 4.14 -6.61 -27.21
N ASN A 98 3.56 -7.66 -26.61
CA ASN A 98 2.79 -7.51 -25.37
C ASN A 98 3.60 -6.93 -24.20
N TRP A 99 4.90 -7.20 -24.11
CA TRP A 99 5.78 -6.63 -23.09
C TRP A 99 6.07 -5.15 -23.36
N GLN A 100 6.36 -4.80 -24.61
CA GLN A 100 6.57 -3.41 -25.03
C GLN A 100 5.30 -2.58 -24.87
N LEU A 101 4.14 -3.15 -25.21
CA LEU A 101 2.84 -2.51 -25.01
C LEU A 101 2.61 -2.21 -23.51
N MET A 102 2.91 -3.17 -22.62
CA MET A 102 2.78 -2.96 -21.18
C MET A 102 3.75 -1.90 -20.67
N SER A 103 5.04 -2.02 -20.98
CA SER A 103 6.09 -1.18 -20.38
C SER A 103 6.20 0.21 -21.02
N LYS A 104 5.93 0.33 -22.33
CA LYS A 104 6.15 1.59 -23.07
C LYS A 104 4.85 2.37 -23.33
N VAL A 105 3.69 1.73 -23.24
CA VAL A 105 2.39 2.36 -23.52
C VAL A 105 1.50 2.37 -22.29
N LEU A 106 1.13 1.19 -21.76
CA LEU A 106 0.12 1.08 -20.71
C LEU A 106 0.59 1.70 -19.38
N ILE A 107 1.75 1.28 -18.86
CA ILE A 107 2.28 1.80 -17.59
C ILE A 107 2.54 3.31 -17.63
N PRO A 108 3.21 3.87 -18.66
CA PRO A 108 3.40 5.30 -18.77
C PRO A 108 2.10 6.10 -18.87
N THR A 109 1.09 5.57 -19.58
CA THR A 109 -0.22 6.23 -19.71
C THR A 109 -0.99 6.18 -18.38
N ALA A 110 -0.93 5.04 -17.66
CA ALA A 110 -1.57 4.84 -16.36
C ALA A 110 -0.78 5.45 -15.18
N ARG A 111 0.35 6.13 -15.44
CA ARG A 111 1.26 6.62 -14.38
C ARG A 111 0.58 7.43 -13.29
N ARG A 112 -0.44 8.23 -13.64
CA ARG A 112 -1.16 9.06 -12.69
C ARG A 112 -1.86 8.23 -11.63
N ASP A 113 -2.60 7.21 -12.03
CA ASP A 113 -3.33 6.33 -11.12
C ASP A 113 -2.39 5.44 -10.31
N ILE A 114 -1.29 4.99 -10.93
CA ILE A 114 -0.22 4.25 -10.25
C ILE A 114 0.43 5.12 -9.16
N LEU A 115 0.70 6.40 -9.43
CA LEU A 115 1.25 7.33 -8.44
C LEU A 115 0.25 7.61 -7.30
N ILE A 116 -1.04 7.69 -7.60
CA ILE A 116 -2.09 7.76 -6.57
C ILE A 116 -2.03 6.49 -5.69
N GLY A 117 -1.80 5.33 -6.30
CA GLY A 117 -1.59 4.07 -5.58
C GLY A 117 -0.38 4.10 -4.65
N VAL A 118 0.74 4.65 -5.11
CA VAL A 118 1.95 4.84 -4.29
C VAL A 118 1.67 5.75 -3.10
N ASN A 119 1.01 6.89 -3.34
CA ASN A 119 0.64 7.81 -2.28
C ASN A 119 -0.27 7.13 -1.24
N GLN A 120 -1.24 6.33 -1.69
CA GLN A 120 -2.11 5.56 -0.79
C GLN A 120 -1.33 4.54 0.05
N VAL A 121 -0.36 3.85 -0.54
CA VAL A 121 0.54 2.93 0.19
C VAL A 121 1.32 3.69 1.27
N ILE A 122 1.88 4.84 0.94
CA ILE A 122 2.63 5.67 1.90
C ILE A 122 1.71 6.08 3.07
N MET A 123 0.51 6.58 2.78
CA MET A 123 -0.45 6.99 3.81
C MET A 123 -0.84 5.81 4.73
N VAL A 124 -1.09 4.62 4.16
CA VAL A 124 -1.37 3.42 4.94
C VAL A 124 -0.18 3.02 5.80
N CYS A 125 1.05 3.07 5.28
CA CYS A 125 2.25 2.76 6.04
C CYS A 125 2.44 3.70 7.25
N PHE A 126 2.13 5.00 7.11
CA PHE A 126 2.18 5.95 8.23
C PHE A 126 1.08 5.68 9.26
N SER A 127 -0.13 5.38 8.83
CA SER A 127 -1.21 4.96 9.73
C SER A 127 -0.81 3.71 10.51
N MET A 128 -0.23 2.73 9.82
CA MET A 128 0.26 1.49 10.45
C MET A 128 1.46 1.72 11.36
N ALA A 129 2.24 2.80 11.17
CA ALA A 129 3.33 3.15 12.09
C ALA A 129 2.84 3.48 13.51
N VAL A 130 1.69 4.12 13.60
CA VAL A 130 1.05 4.40 14.89
C VAL A 130 0.39 3.13 15.45
N ILE A 131 -0.35 2.41 14.61
CA ILE A 131 -1.08 1.21 15.01
C ILE A 131 -0.13 0.08 15.44
N SER A 132 0.98 -0.12 14.75
CA SER A 132 1.96 -1.16 15.07
C SER A 132 2.70 -0.94 16.40
N ALA A 133 2.64 0.28 16.97
CA ALA A 133 3.13 0.53 18.32
C ALA A 133 2.43 -0.35 19.37
N PHE A 134 1.14 -0.66 19.16
CA PHE A 134 0.36 -1.55 20.05
C PHE A 134 0.87 -3.00 20.04
N ILE A 135 1.60 -3.40 19.02
CA ILE A 135 2.26 -4.72 18.93
C ILE A 135 3.76 -4.67 19.21
N GLY A 136 4.22 -3.59 19.87
CA GLY A 136 5.59 -3.44 20.31
C GLY A 136 6.60 -3.08 19.20
N ALA A 137 6.15 -2.60 18.05
CA ALA A 137 7.04 -2.06 17.03
C ALA A 137 7.68 -0.77 17.53
N LYS A 138 8.99 -0.67 17.37
CA LYS A 138 9.76 0.50 17.81
C LYS A 138 9.67 1.65 16.81
N GLY A 139 9.83 2.90 17.29
CA GLY A 139 9.86 4.09 16.47
C GLY A 139 8.98 5.21 16.97
N LEU A 140 8.70 6.21 16.11
CA LEU A 140 7.90 7.39 16.49
C LEU A 140 6.48 7.06 16.97
N GLY A 141 5.86 6.04 16.39
CA GLY A 141 4.55 5.56 16.84
C GLY A 141 4.59 5.03 18.27
N PHE A 142 5.65 4.33 18.65
CA PHE A 142 5.84 3.84 20.02
C PHE A 142 6.04 4.98 21.01
N ASN A 143 6.82 6.00 20.65
CA ASN A 143 7.00 7.19 21.47
C ASN A 143 5.69 7.96 21.67
N LEU A 144 4.86 8.05 20.61
CA LEU A 144 3.54 8.62 20.70
C LEU A 144 2.64 7.83 21.66
N LEU A 145 2.63 6.50 21.55
CA LEU A 145 1.85 5.64 22.44
C LEU A 145 2.28 5.77 23.89
N LEU A 146 3.60 5.80 24.17
CA LEU A 146 4.13 6.00 25.51
C LEU A 146 3.73 7.37 26.10
N ALA A 147 3.85 8.43 25.29
CA ALA A 147 3.47 9.77 25.70
C ALA A 147 1.97 9.88 26.06
N LEU A 148 1.11 9.22 25.27
CA LEU A 148 -0.32 9.13 25.52
C LEU A 148 -0.62 8.36 26.83
N ASN A 149 0.03 7.22 27.04
CA ASN A 149 -0.14 6.44 28.28
C ASN A 149 0.35 7.18 29.54
N GLN A 150 1.36 8.03 29.37
CA GLN A 150 1.88 8.86 30.46
C GLN A 150 1.13 10.19 30.63
N LEU A 151 0.09 10.44 29.81
CA LEU A 151 -0.64 11.71 29.76
C LEU A 151 0.27 12.92 29.53
N ASN A 152 1.43 12.70 28.90
CA ASN A 152 2.38 13.76 28.58
C ASN A 152 2.03 14.40 27.23
N ILE A 153 1.20 15.45 27.29
CA ILE A 153 0.67 16.14 26.12
C ILE A 153 1.79 16.74 25.26
N GLY A 154 2.88 17.24 25.87
CA GLY A 154 4.01 17.83 25.16
C GLY A 154 4.71 16.84 24.25
N LEU A 155 5.11 15.68 24.79
CA LEU A 155 5.74 14.61 24.02
C LEU A 155 4.80 13.99 22.98
N ALA A 156 3.50 13.90 23.30
CA ALA A 156 2.51 13.39 22.35
C ALA A 156 2.36 14.32 21.14
N LEU A 157 2.31 15.64 21.36
CA LEU A 157 2.27 16.63 20.30
C LEU A 157 3.54 16.61 19.45
N GLU A 158 4.72 16.54 20.08
CA GLU A 158 6.00 16.48 19.37
C GLU A 158 6.05 15.24 18.45
N ALA A 159 5.78 14.05 18.99
CA ALA A 159 5.78 12.80 18.21
C ALA A 159 4.74 12.82 17.09
N GLY A 160 3.54 13.32 17.35
CA GLY A 160 2.46 13.43 16.37
C GLY A 160 2.79 14.39 15.24
N LEU A 161 3.35 15.56 15.56
CA LEU A 161 3.81 16.53 14.57
C LEU A 161 4.95 15.98 13.72
N CYS A 162 5.94 15.31 14.32
CA CYS A 162 7.02 14.68 13.58
C CYS A 162 6.50 13.65 12.57
N ILE A 163 5.58 12.77 12.98
CA ILE A 163 4.96 11.77 12.08
C ILE A 163 4.23 12.48 10.94
N SER A 164 3.44 13.52 11.25
CA SER A 164 2.65 14.26 10.26
C SER A 164 3.54 15.02 9.27
N LEU A 165 4.61 15.66 9.73
CA LEU A 165 5.55 16.37 8.87
C LEU A 165 6.28 15.42 7.91
N ILE A 166 6.74 14.27 8.41
CA ILE A 166 7.38 13.26 7.56
C ILE A 166 6.40 12.72 6.51
N ALA A 167 5.14 12.49 6.89
CA ALA A 167 4.11 12.04 5.96
C ALA A 167 3.77 13.07 4.86
N ILE A 168 3.86 14.37 5.16
CA ILE A 168 3.63 15.45 4.20
C ILE A 168 4.82 15.62 3.25
N LEU A 169 6.04 15.37 3.72
CA LEU A 169 7.27 15.55 2.93
C LEU A 169 7.54 14.39 1.95
N LEU A 170 6.90 13.24 2.13
CA LEU A 170 7.02 12.05 1.28
C LEU A 170 5.89 11.96 0.26
#